data_fc2f738b95751b00fd9857b23e34d38c
#
_entry.id   fc2f738b95751b00fd9857b23e34d38c
#
_cell.length_a   1.000
_cell.length_b   1.000
_cell.length_c   1.000
_cell.angle_alpha   90.00
_cell.angle_beta   90.00
_cell.angle_gamma   90.00
#
_symmetry.space_group_name_H-M   'P 1'
#
loop_
_entity.id
_entity.type
_entity.pdbx_description
1 polymer ?
#
loop_
_entity_poly.entity_id
_entity_poly.type
_entity_poly.pdbx_seq_one_letter_code
_entity_poly.pdbx_strand_id
1 'polypeptide(L)'
;MRRVLPLALLLTACGSEAPIGNDGSAGAALEAAAVTAGLVPDPARAIITGMWSRDSDRMCIVPGDKGDLRVGAVVDYGEGAGCIGSGTARRSRDGLAVTFGACRIDASFDGARIVFPAEVSSACESLCTGRASFAAMDVAQVSESVSEAKALRAPNSRQLCGD
;
A
#
# COMPACT_ATOMS: atom_id res chain seq x y z
N MET A 1 49.57 -51.00 -22.03
CA MET A 1 49.78 -50.08 -20.91
C MET A 1 49.09 -48.76 -21.27
N ARG A 2 47.85 -48.56 -20.75
CA ARG A 2 47.03 -47.37 -21.02
C ARG A 2 47.17 -46.44 -19.83
N ARG A 3 47.81 -45.29 -20.05
CA ARG A 3 47.97 -44.23 -19.01
C ARG A 3 46.70 -43.40 -18.98
N VAL A 4 45.95 -43.50 -17.89
CA VAL A 4 44.78 -42.63 -17.59
C VAL A 4 45.30 -41.37 -16.89
N LEU A 5 45.11 -40.25 -17.52
CA LEU A 5 45.45 -38.94 -16.96
C LEU A 5 44.23 -38.42 -16.17
N PRO A 6 44.33 -38.10 -14.88
CA PRO A 6 43.21 -37.48 -14.17
C PRO A 6 43.16 -36.00 -14.51
N LEU A 7 41.99 -35.60 -15.06
CA LEU A 7 41.60 -34.19 -15.32
C LEU A 7 41.11 -33.61 -13.99
N ALA A 8 41.97 -32.80 -13.34
CA ALA A 8 41.56 -32.03 -12.13
C ALA A 8 40.78 -30.78 -12.57
N LEU A 9 39.45 -30.77 -12.35
CA LEU A 9 38.66 -29.55 -12.46
C LEU A 9 38.90 -28.66 -11.22
N LEU A 10 39.59 -27.57 -11.42
CA LEU A 10 39.70 -26.47 -10.45
C LEU A 10 38.43 -25.61 -10.55
N LEU A 11 37.47 -25.82 -9.65
CA LEU A 11 36.38 -24.85 -9.42
C LEU A 11 36.92 -23.69 -8.59
N THR A 12 37.30 -22.61 -9.25
CA THR A 12 37.53 -21.32 -8.58
C THR A 12 36.18 -20.69 -8.32
N ALA A 13 35.64 -20.87 -7.11
CA ALA A 13 34.53 -20.09 -6.60
C ALA A 13 35.02 -18.64 -6.38
N CYS A 14 34.67 -17.72 -7.26
CA CYS A 14 34.78 -16.29 -7.01
C CYS A 14 33.78 -15.89 -5.93
N GLY A 15 34.17 -16.01 -4.67
CA GLY A 15 33.52 -15.33 -3.57
C GLY A 15 33.98 -13.88 -3.52
N SER A 16 33.39 -13.00 -4.30
CA SER A 16 33.45 -11.57 -4.04
C SER A 16 32.40 -11.27 -2.99
N GLU A 17 32.79 -11.23 -1.72
CA GLU A 17 32.00 -10.53 -0.71
C GLU A 17 31.99 -9.06 -1.11
N ALA A 18 30.90 -8.64 -1.78
CA ALA A 18 30.61 -7.23 -1.93
C ALA A 18 30.42 -6.64 -0.53
N PRO A 19 31.03 -5.50 -0.19
CA PRO A 19 30.78 -4.83 1.07
C PRO A 19 29.29 -4.56 1.16
N ILE A 20 28.65 -4.94 2.28
CA ILE A 20 27.29 -4.56 2.64
C ILE A 20 27.35 -3.04 2.92
N GLY A 21 27.45 -2.26 1.86
CA GLY A 21 27.22 -0.85 1.87
C GLY A 21 25.73 -0.63 1.96
N ASN A 22 25.34 0.43 2.62
CA ASN A 22 23.97 0.90 2.86
C ASN A 22 23.29 1.22 1.49
N ASP A 23 22.88 0.17 0.74
CA ASP A 23 22.50 0.23 -0.68
C ASP A 23 21.05 0.67 -0.92
N GLY A 24 20.53 1.61 -0.09
CA GLY A 24 19.34 2.35 -0.46
C GLY A 24 19.44 3.04 -1.83
N SER A 25 20.66 3.30 -2.31
CA SER A 25 20.90 3.97 -3.59
C SER A 25 20.70 3.05 -4.80
N ALA A 26 21.08 1.76 -4.72
CA ALA A 26 20.92 0.83 -5.85
C ALA A 26 19.46 0.45 -6.06
N GLY A 27 18.70 0.22 -4.97
CA GLY A 27 17.27 -0.01 -5.01
C GLY A 27 16.50 1.19 -5.58
N ALA A 28 16.80 2.39 -5.08
CA ALA A 28 16.19 3.62 -5.56
C ALA A 28 16.51 3.91 -7.04
N ALA A 29 17.74 3.59 -7.49
CA ALA A 29 18.11 3.74 -8.89
C ALA A 29 17.36 2.76 -9.80
N LEU A 30 17.15 1.51 -9.35
CA LEU A 30 16.37 0.52 -10.07
C LEU A 30 14.90 0.92 -10.17
N GLU A 31 14.31 1.40 -9.07
CA GLU A 31 12.95 1.90 -9.03
C GLU A 31 12.76 3.10 -9.97
N ALA A 32 13.66 4.08 -9.92
CA ALA A 32 13.63 5.23 -10.82
C ALA A 32 13.75 4.81 -12.31
N ALA A 33 14.58 3.81 -12.61
CA ALA A 33 14.71 3.27 -13.96
C ALA A 33 13.41 2.57 -14.41
N ALA A 34 12.75 1.81 -13.53
CA ALA A 34 11.48 1.13 -13.83
C ALA A 34 10.34 2.15 -14.07
N VAL A 35 10.27 3.22 -13.27
CA VAL A 35 9.34 4.34 -13.48
C VAL A 35 9.62 5.04 -14.82
N THR A 36 10.90 5.34 -15.11
CA THR A 36 11.29 6.00 -16.37
C THR A 36 10.96 5.13 -17.59
N ALA A 37 11.09 3.82 -17.48
CA ALA A 37 10.73 2.86 -18.52
C ALA A 37 9.22 2.62 -18.63
N GLY A 38 8.39 3.19 -17.75
CA GLY A 38 6.94 2.98 -17.70
C GLY A 38 6.51 1.58 -17.27
N LEU A 39 7.39 0.83 -16.61
CA LEU A 39 7.12 -0.53 -16.12
C LEU A 39 6.31 -0.50 -14.81
N VAL A 40 6.44 0.56 -14.04
CA VAL A 40 5.66 0.82 -12.83
C VAL A 40 5.13 2.26 -12.85
N PRO A 41 3.98 2.55 -12.22
CA PRO A 41 3.47 3.90 -12.10
C PRO A 41 4.44 4.81 -11.33
N ASP A 42 4.51 6.09 -11.72
CA ASP A 42 5.19 7.11 -10.93
C ASP A 42 4.29 7.49 -9.73
N PRO A 43 4.68 7.19 -8.48
CA PRO A 43 3.87 7.50 -7.31
C PRO A 43 3.53 8.99 -7.19
N ALA A 44 4.40 9.88 -7.67
CA ALA A 44 4.18 11.33 -7.60
C ALA A 44 3.09 11.81 -8.58
N ARG A 45 2.85 11.08 -9.65
CA ARG A 45 1.92 11.44 -10.74
C ARG A 45 0.68 10.57 -10.80
N ALA A 46 0.72 9.38 -10.19
CA ALA A 46 -0.40 8.45 -10.22
C ALA A 46 -1.68 9.07 -9.64
N ILE A 47 -2.81 8.76 -10.25
CA ILE A 47 -4.13 9.18 -9.78
C ILE A 47 -4.47 8.39 -8.53
N ILE A 48 -4.68 9.09 -7.42
CA ILE A 48 -4.98 8.44 -6.14
C ILE A 48 -6.48 8.39 -5.84
N THR A 49 -7.28 9.22 -6.52
CA THR A 49 -8.74 9.22 -6.35
C THR A 49 -9.37 8.00 -7.02
N GLY A 50 -10.45 7.48 -6.43
CA GLY A 50 -11.17 6.35 -6.96
C GLY A 50 -11.42 5.26 -5.92
N MET A 51 -11.67 4.06 -6.42
CA MET A 51 -11.91 2.85 -5.63
C MET A 51 -10.65 1.99 -5.54
N TRP A 52 -10.40 1.49 -4.34
CA TRP A 52 -9.30 0.63 -3.99
C TRP A 52 -9.83 -0.62 -3.30
N SER A 53 -9.33 -1.79 -3.65
CA SER A 53 -9.82 -3.05 -3.06
C SER A 53 -8.76 -4.14 -3.10
N ARG A 54 -8.84 -5.03 -2.11
CA ARG A 54 -8.24 -6.37 -2.12
C ARG A 54 -9.09 -7.28 -1.23
N ASP A 55 -9.47 -8.43 -1.77
CA ASP A 55 -10.33 -9.39 -1.09
C ASP A 55 -11.61 -8.69 -0.56
N SER A 56 -11.80 -8.68 0.76
CA SER A 56 -12.92 -7.99 1.42
C SER A 56 -12.62 -6.55 1.83
N ASP A 57 -11.35 -6.15 1.76
CA ASP A 57 -10.91 -4.81 2.13
C ASP A 57 -11.23 -3.80 1.01
N ARG A 58 -11.78 -2.68 1.37
CA ARG A 58 -12.16 -1.62 0.42
C ARG A 58 -11.81 -0.26 0.95
N MET A 59 -11.41 0.61 0.03
CA MET A 59 -11.13 2.00 0.34
C MET A 59 -11.63 2.88 -0.80
N CYS A 60 -12.17 4.04 -0.46
CA CYS A 60 -12.51 5.08 -1.43
C CYS A 60 -11.71 6.33 -1.12
N ILE A 61 -11.28 7.01 -2.17
CA ILE A 61 -10.61 8.31 -2.08
C ILE A 61 -11.25 9.25 -3.10
N VAL A 62 -11.71 10.41 -2.63
CA VAL A 62 -12.32 11.43 -3.49
C VAL A 62 -11.73 12.80 -3.17
N PRO A 63 -11.81 13.76 -4.10
CA PRO A 63 -11.42 15.14 -3.79
C PRO A 63 -12.21 15.67 -2.60
N GLY A 64 -11.52 16.27 -1.65
CA GLY A 64 -12.10 16.97 -0.50
C GLY A 64 -11.95 18.49 -0.63
N ASP A 65 -12.20 19.20 0.45
CA ASP A 65 -12.09 20.66 0.50
C ASP A 65 -10.62 21.10 0.65
N LYS A 66 -10.30 22.27 0.12
CA LYS A 66 -8.99 22.94 0.30
C LYS A 66 -7.75 22.12 -0.12
N GLY A 67 -7.93 21.19 -1.05
CA GLY A 67 -6.83 20.34 -1.55
C GLY A 67 -6.57 19.09 -0.71
N ASP A 68 -7.34 18.84 0.33
CA ASP A 68 -7.36 17.56 1.04
C ASP A 68 -8.12 16.50 0.22
N LEU A 69 -7.93 15.24 0.59
CA LEU A 69 -8.71 14.12 0.07
C LEU A 69 -9.69 13.68 1.15
N ARG A 70 -10.91 13.31 0.76
CA ARG A 70 -11.84 12.57 1.62
C ARG A 70 -11.57 11.10 1.41
N VAL A 71 -11.49 10.35 2.50
CA VAL A 71 -11.16 8.93 2.47
C VAL A 71 -12.12 8.14 3.35
N GLY A 72 -12.45 6.94 2.89
CA GLY A 72 -13.15 5.93 3.68
C GLY A 72 -12.52 4.57 3.50
N ALA A 73 -12.46 3.77 4.55
CA ALA A 73 -11.90 2.43 4.52
C ALA A 73 -12.79 1.45 5.29
N VAL A 74 -12.86 0.24 4.77
CA VAL A 74 -13.55 -0.92 5.38
C VAL A 74 -12.64 -2.12 5.32
N VAL A 75 -12.49 -2.78 6.46
CA VAL A 75 -11.98 -4.14 6.59
C VAL A 75 -13.17 -5.00 7.01
N ASP A 76 -13.43 -6.10 6.34
CA ASP A 76 -14.59 -6.97 6.63
C ASP A 76 -14.14 -8.43 6.67
N TYR A 77 -14.06 -8.99 7.87
CA TYR A 77 -13.72 -10.41 8.11
C TYR A 77 -14.97 -11.28 8.29
N GLY A 78 -16.16 -10.72 8.07
CA GLY A 78 -17.42 -11.43 8.30
C GLY A 78 -17.79 -11.52 9.77
N GLU A 79 -18.99 -12.07 10.03
CA GLU A 79 -19.52 -12.32 11.39
C GLU A 79 -19.50 -11.09 12.33
N GLY A 80 -19.54 -9.89 11.77
CA GLY A 80 -19.49 -8.64 12.53
C GLY A 80 -18.09 -8.22 12.98
N ALA A 81 -17.03 -8.94 12.55
CA ALA A 81 -15.65 -8.54 12.76
C ALA A 81 -15.17 -7.68 11.60
N GLY A 82 -14.80 -6.44 11.86
CA GLY A 82 -14.34 -5.52 10.81
C GLY A 82 -13.98 -4.16 11.37
N CYS A 83 -13.44 -3.31 10.50
CA CYS A 83 -13.11 -1.93 10.80
C CYS A 83 -13.81 -0.98 9.84
N ILE A 84 -14.25 0.17 10.31
CA ILE A 84 -14.86 1.21 9.47
C ILE A 84 -14.26 2.55 9.84
N GLY A 85 -13.56 3.17 8.90
CA GLY A 85 -13.01 4.51 9.03
C GLY A 85 -13.53 5.45 7.95
N SER A 86 -13.78 6.71 8.29
CA SER A 86 -14.01 7.78 7.32
C SER A 86 -13.39 9.07 7.83
N GLY A 87 -12.83 9.85 6.94
CA GLY A 87 -12.12 11.07 7.29
C GLY A 87 -11.38 11.70 6.14
N THR A 88 -10.18 12.18 6.39
CA THR A 88 -9.38 12.91 5.42
C THR A 88 -8.03 12.25 5.19
N ALA A 89 -7.45 12.52 4.04
CA ALA A 89 -6.10 12.13 3.73
C ALA A 89 -5.34 13.27 3.03
N ARG A 90 -4.03 13.26 3.20
CA ARG A 90 -3.11 14.15 2.50
C ARG A 90 -2.00 13.34 1.86
N ARG A 91 -1.72 13.61 0.59
CA ARG A 91 -0.56 13.04 -0.07
C ARG A 91 0.71 13.61 0.56
N SER A 92 1.64 12.75 0.92
CA SER A 92 3.00 13.09 1.31
C SER A 92 3.97 12.70 0.20
N ARG A 93 5.27 12.96 0.39
CA ARG A 93 6.29 12.58 -0.60
C ARG A 93 6.29 11.07 -0.85
N ASP A 94 6.18 10.28 0.22
CA ASP A 94 6.42 8.85 0.22
C ASP A 94 5.14 8.05 0.56
N GLY A 95 3.95 8.68 0.48
CA GLY A 95 2.72 7.98 0.82
C GLY A 95 1.51 8.86 1.03
N LEU A 96 0.67 8.43 1.95
CA LEU A 96 -0.63 9.01 2.24
C LEU A 96 -0.85 9.10 3.75
N ALA A 97 -0.90 10.31 4.31
CA ALA A 97 -1.27 10.53 5.70
C ALA A 97 -2.80 10.50 5.82
N VAL A 98 -3.34 9.44 6.41
CA VAL A 98 -4.78 9.20 6.62
C VAL A 98 -5.18 9.56 8.04
N THR A 99 -6.34 10.19 8.21
CA THR A 99 -6.89 10.55 9.52
C THR A 99 -8.36 10.16 9.61
N PHE A 100 -8.70 9.28 10.55
CA PHE A 100 -10.08 8.90 10.91
C PHE A 100 -10.37 9.37 12.33
N GLY A 101 -10.83 10.60 12.51
CA GLY A 101 -10.98 11.19 13.83
C GLY A 101 -9.64 11.27 14.60
N ALA A 102 -9.51 10.50 15.69
CA ALA A 102 -8.26 10.42 16.48
C ALA A 102 -7.23 9.44 15.90
N CYS A 103 -7.65 8.50 15.04
CA CYS A 103 -6.78 7.55 14.37
C CYS A 103 -5.96 8.26 13.28
N ARG A 104 -4.64 8.07 13.32
CA ARG A 104 -3.71 8.55 12.28
C ARG A 104 -2.89 7.39 11.76
N ILE A 105 -2.79 7.30 10.43
CA ILE A 105 -2.10 6.23 9.72
C ILE A 105 -1.24 6.86 8.62
N ASP A 106 0.05 6.57 8.64
CA ASP A 106 0.96 6.92 7.55
C ASP A 106 1.09 5.70 6.63
N ALA A 107 0.28 5.68 5.57
CA ALA A 107 0.26 4.63 4.58
C ALA A 107 1.31 4.85 3.50
N SER A 108 1.95 3.79 3.03
CA SER A 108 2.77 3.83 1.82
C SER A 108 1.90 3.84 0.58
N PHE A 109 2.40 4.48 -0.49
CA PHE A 109 1.74 4.53 -1.80
C PHE A 109 2.78 4.43 -2.90
N ASP A 110 2.72 3.38 -3.70
CA ASP A 110 3.65 3.10 -4.80
C ASP A 110 3.12 3.50 -6.20
N GLY A 111 1.96 4.15 -6.25
CA GLY A 111 1.28 4.53 -7.49
C GLY A 111 0.18 3.56 -7.94
N ALA A 112 0.21 2.32 -7.45
CA ALA A 112 -0.78 1.28 -7.76
C ALA A 112 -1.41 0.64 -6.51
N ARG A 113 -0.75 0.77 -5.35
CA ARG A 113 -1.17 0.15 -4.08
C ARG A 113 -1.06 1.16 -2.93
N ILE A 114 -1.94 1.01 -1.96
CA ILE A 114 -1.89 1.70 -0.67
C ILE A 114 -1.75 0.62 0.40
N VAL A 115 -0.70 0.72 1.22
CA VAL A 115 -0.43 -0.25 2.29
C VAL A 115 -0.32 0.48 3.62
N PHE A 116 -1.12 0.08 4.58
CA PHE A 116 -1.07 0.57 5.95
C PHE A 116 0.07 -0.11 6.73
N PRO A 117 0.64 0.52 7.75
CA PRO A 117 1.71 -0.07 8.54
C PRO A 117 1.25 -1.35 9.26
N ALA A 118 2.21 -2.20 9.60
CA ALA A 118 1.93 -3.46 10.33
C ALA A 118 1.41 -3.22 11.76
N GLU A 119 1.62 -2.03 12.31
CA GLU A 119 1.11 -1.63 13.62
C GLU A 119 0.35 -0.32 13.51
N VAL A 120 -0.80 -0.22 14.16
CA VAL A 120 -1.61 0.98 14.24
C VAL A 120 -1.86 1.35 15.71
N SER A 121 -2.20 2.60 15.96
CA SER A 121 -2.47 3.08 17.34
C SER A 121 -3.77 2.52 17.89
N SER A 122 -3.92 2.51 19.22
CA SER A 122 -5.17 2.14 19.90
C SER A 122 -6.37 2.98 19.46
N ALA A 123 -6.15 4.22 19.03
CA ALA A 123 -7.20 5.06 18.46
C ALA A 123 -7.73 4.49 17.14
N CYS A 124 -6.91 3.78 16.37
CA CYS A 124 -7.33 3.09 15.15
C CYS A 124 -8.05 1.78 15.49
N GLU A 125 -7.55 1.03 16.47
CA GLU A 125 -8.18 -0.19 16.96
C GLU A 125 -9.62 0.06 17.47
N SER A 126 -9.89 1.23 18.05
CA SER A 126 -11.24 1.62 18.50
C SER A 126 -12.27 1.76 17.38
N LEU A 127 -11.86 1.78 16.12
CA LEU A 127 -12.71 1.79 14.93
C LEU A 127 -13.08 0.39 14.45
N CYS A 128 -12.58 -0.63 15.15
CA CYS A 128 -12.73 -2.02 14.77
C CYS A 128 -13.60 -2.79 15.78
N THR A 129 -14.18 -3.89 15.30
CA THR A 129 -14.96 -4.85 16.11
C THR A 129 -14.35 -6.24 15.98
N GLY A 130 -14.55 -7.08 16.97
CA GLY A 130 -13.97 -8.42 17.02
C GLY A 130 -12.45 -8.36 17.13
N ARG A 131 -11.76 -9.12 16.31
CA ARG A 131 -10.28 -9.13 16.21
C ARG A 131 -9.78 -8.52 14.89
N ALA A 132 -10.61 -7.71 14.24
CA ALA A 132 -10.21 -7.00 13.05
C ALA A 132 -9.28 -5.83 13.40
N SER A 133 -8.43 -5.44 12.47
CA SER A 133 -7.52 -4.29 12.58
C SER A 133 -7.32 -3.65 11.21
N PHE A 134 -7.01 -2.36 11.20
CA PHE A 134 -6.47 -1.68 10.02
C PHE A 134 -4.99 -1.97 9.78
N ALA A 135 -4.30 -2.64 10.71
CA ALA A 135 -2.89 -3.00 10.56
C ALA A 135 -2.69 -3.85 9.30
N ALA A 136 -1.66 -3.51 8.54
CA ALA A 136 -1.28 -4.18 7.29
C ALA A 136 -2.39 -4.26 6.21
N MET A 137 -3.44 -3.43 6.30
CA MET A 137 -4.42 -3.29 5.21
C MET A 137 -3.68 -2.93 3.92
N ASP A 138 -3.96 -3.67 2.84
CA ASP A 138 -3.27 -3.53 1.56
C ASP A 138 -4.30 -3.58 0.43
N VAL A 139 -4.43 -2.50 -0.31
CA VAL A 139 -5.41 -2.37 -1.39
C VAL A 139 -4.77 -1.87 -2.69
N ALA A 140 -5.24 -2.38 -3.82
CA ALA A 140 -4.87 -1.93 -5.15
C ALA A 140 -5.98 -1.09 -5.77
N GLN A 141 -5.62 -0.18 -6.68
CA GLN A 141 -6.61 0.61 -7.39
C GLN A 141 -7.41 -0.26 -8.36
N VAL A 142 -8.73 -0.24 -8.23
CA VAL A 142 -9.65 -0.99 -9.11
C VAL A 142 -10.43 -0.07 -10.04
N SER A 143 -10.55 1.21 -9.69
CA SER A 143 -11.20 2.22 -10.53
C SER A 143 -10.75 3.63 -10.13
N GLU A 144 -10.57 4.51 -11.10
CA GLU A 144 -10.30 5.95 -10.89
C GLU A 144 -11.60 6.77 -10.78
N SER A 145 -12.75 6.12 -10.91
CA SER A 145 -14.05 6.79 -10.92
C SER A 145 -14.41 7.35 -9.55
N VAL A 146 -14.48 8.68 -9.46
CA VAL A 146 -14.92 9.39 -8.25
C VAL A 146 -16.37 9.07 -7.91
N SER A 147 -17.23 8.85 -8.90
CA SER A 147 -18.64 8.51 -8.67
C SER A 147 -18.80 7.13 -8.05
N GLU A 148 -18.01 6.14 -8.49
CA GLU A 148 -17.97 4.81 -7.87
C GLU A 148 -17.39 4.89 -6.45
N ALA A 149 -16.33 5.65 -6.25
CA ALA A 149 -15.76 5.87 -4.93
C ALA A 149 -16.77 6.48 -3.95
N LYS A 150 -17.56 7.48 -4.38
CA LYS A 150 -18.63 8.08 -3.58
C LYS A 150 -19.76 7.09 -3.26
N ALA A 151 -19.97 6.07 -4.08
CA ALA A 151 -21.00 5.06 -3.86
C ALA A 151 -20.59 4.01 -2.81
N LEU A 152 -19.32 3.95 -2.38
CA LEU A 152 -18.89 2.98 -1.38
C LEU A 152 -19.63 3.16 -0.06
N ARG A 153 -20.21 2.03 0.41
CA ARG A 153 -20.93 1.97 1.69
C ARG A 153 -20.25 0.99 2.64
N ALA A 154 -20.28 1.34 3.90
CA ALA A 154 -19.95 0.42 4.98
C ALA A 154 -21.05 -0.66 5.12
N PRO A 155 -20.80 -1.76 5.83
CA PRO A 155 -21.81 -2.80 6.11
C PRO A 155 -23.09 -2.25 6.77
N ASN A 156 -23.00 -1.18 7.54
CA ASN A 156 -24.14 -0.46 8.14
C ASN A 156 -24.85 0.52 7.17
N SER A 157 -24.60 0.40 5.86
CA SER A 157 -25.15 1.23 4.77
C SER A 157 -24.73 2.71 4.78
N ARG A 158 -23.87 3.15 5.72
CA ARG A 158 -23.33 4.52 5.73
C ARG A 158 -22.39 4.73 4.53
N GLN A 159 -22.57 5.82 3.80
CA GLN A 159 -21.59 6.23 2.80
C GLN A 159 -20.28 6.64 3.46
N LEU A 160 -19.17 6.25 2.86
CA LEU A 160 -17.85 6.51 3.42
C LEU A 160 -17.16 7.74 2.78
N CYS A 161 -17.34 7.92 1.48
CA CYS A 161 -16.79 9.04 0.71
C CYS A 161 -17.88 9.91 0.06
N GLY A 162 -19.16 9.63 0.30
CA GLY A 162 -20.27 10.46 -0.14
C GLY A 162 -20.40 11.75 0.69
N ASP A 163 -21.24 12.65 0.21
CA ASP A 163 -21.60 13.90 0.91
C ASP A 163 -22.58 13.63 2.04
#